data_f27f9e1ea3e709db116eceaba6b5a264
#
_entry.id   f27f9e1ea3e709db116eceaba6b5a264
#
_cell.length_a   1.000
_cell.length_b   1.000
_cell.length_c   1.000
_cell.angle_alpha   90.00
_cell.angle_beta   90.00
_cell.angle_gamma   90.00
#
_symmetry.space_group_name_H-M   'P 1'
#
loop_
_entity.id
_entity.type
_entity.pdbx_description
1 polymer ?
#
loop_
_entity_poly.entity_id
_entity_poly.type
_entity_poly.pdbx_seq_one_letter_code
_entity_poly.pdbx_strand_id
1 'polypeptide(L)'
;MSDSVTISPSPLLTLPGAVPSPDDSVDAGVAWHYGNPFGEQRDAVSGAAVIDRSHRFVLAISGDERLSWLNTISSQLVSNLPDGSSAENLSLDVNGRIEHHFVQTDLDGVTYIDTERAAGPDLLSFLKKMVFWAKAEPREADDVAVLTVLGSDAASVLDKAGVPAPSEIYGASAIDGGGFVRRMPWPGQNSYDVVIPRAHITEWFLRLRDAGAAPAGTWAFDALRVESLRPRVGVDTDEKTIPHEVRWIGSAAEFGAVHLEKGCYRGQETVSRVHNLGRPPRHLVLLHLDGSADGRPSTGDAVTAGGRSVGRLGTVIDHFELGPIALALLKRTIPVDTALEAGPCAASIDPDSIPSYDDVQAGRAAVDRLRGR
;
A
#
# COMPACT_ATOMS: atom_id res chain seq x y z
N MET A 1 -9.74 14.03 -21.17
CA MET A 1 -10.15 12.70 -21.64
C MET A 1 -9.07 11.79 -21.13
N SER A 2 -9.35 11.00 -20.10
CA SER A 2 -8.44 10.00 -19.56
C SER A 2 -8.42 8.85 -20.56
N ASP A 3 -7.30 8.63 -21.22
CA ASP A 3 -7.10 7.41 -22.00
C ASP A 3 -7.32 6.24 -21.04
N SER A 4 -8.37 5.46 -21.27
CA SER A 4 -8.65 4.27 -20.49
C SER A 4 -7.45 3.32 -20.67
N VAL A 5 -6.67 3.13 -19.62
CA VAL A 5 -5.58 2.14 -19.60
C VAL A 5 -6.22 0.79 -19.91
N THR A 6 -5.95 0.25 -21.09
CA THR A 6 -6.49 -1.05 -21.51
C THR A 6 -5.96 -2.12 -20.54
N ILE A 7 -6.87 -2.76 -19.81
CA ILE A 7 -6.54 -3.83 -18.88
C ILE A 7 -6.40 -5.12 -19.70
N SER A 8 -5.17 -5.64 -19.82
CA SER A 8 -4.99 -7.01 -20.31
C SER A 8 -5.25 -7.96 -19.14
N PRO A 9 -6.29 -8.81 -19.22
CA PRO A 9 -6.59 -9.76 -18.15
C PRO A 9 -5.40 -10.70 -17.90
N SER A 10 -5.18 -11.02 -16.63
CA SER A 10 -4.17 -12.00 -16.26
C SER A 10 -4.50 -13.39 -16.84
N PRO A 11 -3.52 -14.13 -17.37
CA PRO A 11 -3.75 -15.51 -17.82
C PRO A 11 -4.18 -16.43 -16.65
N LEU A 12 -3.92 -16.06 -15.41
CA LEU A 12 -4.33 -16.80 -14.22
C LEU A 12 -5.84 -16.83 -14.01
N LEU A 13 -6.61 -15.96 -14.66
CA LEU A 13 -8.07 -16.01 -14.69
C LEU A 13 -8.63 -17.26 -15.40
N THR A 14 -7.80 -17.98 -16.14
CA THR A 14 -8.17 -19.25 -16.77
C THR A 14 -8.03 -20.45 -15.82
N LEU A 15 -7.45 -20.26 -14.65
CA LEU A 15 -7.27 -21.33 -13.65
C LEU A 15 -8.61 -21.72 -13.02
N PRO A 16 -8.78 -23.01 -12.66
CA PRO A 16 -10.01 -23.48 -12.01
C PRO A 16 -10.34 -22.69 -10.74
N GLY A 17 -11.59 -22.28 -10.62
CA GLY A 17 -12.10 -21.55 -9.47
C GLY A 17 -11.83 -20.04 -9.48
N ALA A 18 -11.02 -19.53 -10.41
CA ALA A 18 -10.75 -18.10 -10.51
C ALA A 18 -12.01 -17.31 -10.86
N VAL A 19 -12.37 -16.36 -10.03
CA VAL A 19 -13.45 -15.40 -10.23
C VAL A 19 -12.81 -14.03 -10.43
N PRO A 20 -13.04 -13.35 -11.56
CA PRO A 20 -12.40 -12.06 -11.82
C PRO A 20 -12.88 -10.99 -10.83
N SER A 21 -12.00 -10.04 -10.51
CA SER A 21 -12.38 -8.81 -9.83
C SER A 21 -13.37 -8.01 -10.69
N PRO A 22 -14.32 -7.26 -10.08
CA PRO A 22 -15.23 -6.40 -10.83
C PRO A 22 -14.49 -5.43 -11.76
N ASP A 23 -15.05 -5.15 -12.93
CA ASP A 23 -14.40 -4.32 -13.95
C ASP A 23 -14.15 -2.86 -13.51
N ASP A 24 -14.96 -2.36 -12.56
CA ASP A 24 -14.81 -1.05 -11.94
C ASP A 24 -13.93 -1.05 -10.69
N SER A 25 -13.41 -2.22 -10.30
CA SER A 25 -12.46 -2.37 -9.20
C SER A 25 -11.07 -1.87 -9.58
N VAL A 26 -10.34 -1.37 -8.59
CA VAL A 26 -8.91 -1.05 -8.72
C VAL A 26 -8.05 -2.30 -9.01
N ASP A 27 -8.58 -3.49 -8.74
CA ASP A 27 -7.96 -4.79 -9.01
C ASP A 27 -8.51 -5.48 -10.26
N ALA A 28 -9.19 -4.75 -11.15
CA ALA A 28 -9.70 -5.30 -12.39
C ALA A 28 -8.58 -5.99 -13.19
N GLY A 29 -8.90 -7.14 -13.81
CA GLY A 29 -7.99 -7.93 -14.62
C GLY A 29 -7.24 -9.05 -13.88
N VAL A 30 -7.41 -9.20 -12.57
CA VAL A 30 -6.89 -10.33 -11.79
C VAL A 30 -8.00 -11.04 -11.00
N ALA A 31 -7.70 -12.18 -10.40
CA ALA A 31 -8.68 -12.94 -9.63
C ALA A 31 -9.06 -12.20 -8.32
N TRP A 32 -10.36 -12.05 -8.10
CA TRP A 32 -10.91 -11.55 -6.86
C TRP A 32 -10.87 -12.63 -5.77
N HIS A 33 -11.24 -13.88 -6.14
CA HIS A 33 -11.13 -15.05 -5.28
C HIS A 33 -11.10 -16.34 -6.16
N TYR A 34 -10.83 -17.48 -5.51
CA TYR A 34 -10.83 -18.82 -6.13
C TYR A 34 -11.96 -19.70 -5.57
N GLY A 35 -13.10 -19.11 -5.21
CA GLY A 35 -14.33 -19.79 -4.79
C GLY A 35 -14.58 -19.84 -3.29
N ASN A 36 -13.59 -19.53 -2.43
CA ASN A 36 -13.73 -19.54 -1.00
C ASN A 36 -13.02 -18.34 -0.34
N PRO A 37 -13.51 -17.11 -0.50
CA PRO A 37 -12.80 -15.89 -0.07
C PRO A 37 -12.45 -15.86 1.42
N PHE A 38 -13.27 -16.43 2.31
CA PHE A 38 -12.95 -16.53 3.74
C PHE A 38 -11.95 -17.64 4.06
N GLY A 39 -11.98 -18.76 3.31
CA GLY A 39 -10.95 -19.80 3.38
C GLY A 39 -9.61 -19.28 2.95
N GLU A 40 -9.57 -18.57 1.82
CA GLU A 40 -8.36 -17.96 1.27
C GLU A 40 -7.71 -16.97 2.25
N GLN A 41 -8.50 -16.18 3.00
CA GLN A 41 -7.98 -15.32 4.05
C GLN A 41 -7.35 -16.13 5.19
N ARG A 42 -7.99 -17.23 5.63
CA ARG A 42 -7.42 -18.11 6.66
C ARG A 42 -6.12 -18.77 6.21
N ASP A 43 -6.06 -19.25 4.97
CA ASP A 43 -4.85 -19.84 4.41
C ASP A 43 -3.72 -18.81 4.32
N ALA A 44 -4.07 -17.56 4.00
CA ALA A 44 -3.15 -16.42 3.95
C ALA A 44 -2.61 -15.99 5.32
N VAL A 45 -3.25 -16.37 6.42
CA VAL A 45 -2.78 -16.07 7.79
C VAL A 45 -2.05 -17.27 8.40
N SER A 46 -2.70 -18.46 8.39
CA SER A 46 -2.23 -19.62 9.14
C SER A 46 -1.34 -20.59 8.35
N GLY A 47 -1.23 -20.41 7.04
CA GLY A 47 -0.43 -21.21 6.12
C GLY A 47 0.38 -20.32 5.20
N ALA A 48 0.22 -20.52 3.89
CA ALA A 48 0.72 -19.62 2.85
C ALA A 48 -0.29 -19.49 1.72
N ALA A 49 -0.47 -18.28 1.21
CA ALA A 49 -1.28 -18.02 0.02
C ALA A 49 -0.44 -17.33 -1.06
N VAL A 50 -0.75 -17.63 -2.34
CA VAL A 50 -0.21 -16.91 -3.51
C VAL A 50 -1.32 -16.11 -4.17
N ILE A 51 -1.06 -14.82 -4.38
CA ILE A 51 -2.01 -13.84 -4.89
C ILE A 51 -1.44 -13.19 -6.15
N ASP A 52 -2.25 -13.17 -7.20
CA ASP A 52 -1.94 -12.45 -8.43
C ASP A 52 -2.13 -10.95 -8.24
N ARG A 53 -1.04 -10.20 -8.32
CA ARG A 53 -1.03 -8.74 -8.32
C ARG A 53 -0.42 -8.15 -9.59
N SER A 54 -0.50 -8.90 -10.69
CA SER A 54 0.06 -8.50 -11.99
C SER A 54 -0.62 -7.30 -12.63
N HIS A 55 -1.76 -6.84 -12.07
CA HIS A 55 -2.42 -5.59 -12.43
C HIS A 55 -1.65 -4.35 -11.95
N ARG A 56 -0.71 -4.48 -11.01
CA ARG A 56 0.09 -3.32 -10.55
C ARG A 56 0.93 -2.76 -11.69
N PHE A 57 1.11 -1.44 -11.68
CA PHE A 57 1.95 -0.74 -12.65
C PHE A 57 3.40 -0.75 -12.17
N VAL A 58 4.29 -1.31 -12.97
CA VAL A 58 5.71 -1.41 -12.63
C VAL A 58 6.53 -0.49 -13.53
N LEU A 59 7.48 0.19 -12.92
CA LEU A 59 8.47 1.05 -13.56
C LEU A 59 9.87 0.50 -13.30
N ALA A 60 10.80 0.76 -14.20
CA ALA A 60 12.22 0.54 -14.00
C ALA A 60 12.98 1.83 -14.26
N ILE A 61 13.94 2.14 -13.42
CA ILE A 61 14.78 3.34 -13.54
C ILE A 61 16.23 2.88 -13.55
N SER A 62 16.91 3.10 -14.68
CA SER A 62 18.35 2.90 -14.84
C SER A 62 19.10 4.21 -14.67
N GLY A 63 20.42 4.13 -14.60
CA GLY A 63 21.33 5.27 -14.54
C GLY A 63 21.99 5.47 -13.17
N ASP A 64 23.22 5.99 -13.20
CA ASP A 64 24.10 6.08 -12.02
C ASP A 64 23.57 7.07 -10.96
N GLU A 65 22.75 8.04 -11.37
CA GLU A 65 22.20 9.06 -10.48
C GLU A 65 20.76 8.75 -10.03
N ARG A 66 20.21 7.57 -10.37
CA ARG A 66 18.81 7.20 -10.09
C ARG A 66 18.40 7.39 -8.63
N LEU A 67 19.21 6.93 -7.68
CA LEU A 67 18.88 7.04 -6.24
C LEU A 67 19.02 8.47 -5.71
N SER A 68 20.10 9.16 -6.07
CA SER A 68 20.32 10.56 -5.66
C SER A 68 19.24 11.48 -6.23
N TRP A 69 18.84 11.24 -7.48
CA TRP A 69 17.75 11.96 -8.13
C TRP A 69 16.39 11.65 -7.49
N LEU A 70 16.02 10.38 -7.31
CA LEU A 70 14.78 9.98 -6.59
C LEU A 70 14.71 10.61 -5.19
N ASN A 71 15.85 10.63 -4.50
CA ASN A 71 15.93 11.27 -3.19
C ASN A 71 15.58 12.75 -3.21
N THR A 72 15.79 13.49 -4.29
CA THR A 72 15.47 14.93 -4.37
C THR A 72 13.99 15.19 -4.66
N ILE A 73 13.30 14.28 -5.33
CA ILE A 73 11.93 14.48 -5.83
C ILE A 73 10.85 13.74 -5.05
N SER A 74 11.24 12.92 -4.08
CA SER A 74 10.33 12.09 -3.28
C SER A 74 10.61 12.22 -1.78
N SER A 75 9.75 11.67 -0.94
CA SER A 75 9.71 11.96 0.49
C SER A 75 10.59 11.05 1.37
N GLN A 76 10.99 9.86 0.88
CA GLN A 76 11.83 8.93 1.64
C GLN A 76 13.32 9.18 1.42
N LEU A 77 14.15 8.89 2.42
CA LEU A 77 15.61 8.93 2.30
C LEU A 77 16.10 7.69 1.56
N VAL A 78 16.51 7.86 0.30
CA VAL A 78 16.89 6.75 -0.57
C VAL A 78 18.23 6.97 -1.29
N SER A 79 18.93 8.10 -1.04
CA SER A 79 20.21 8.42 -1.70
C SER A 79 21.29 7.35 -1.51
N ASN A 80 21.24 6.63 -0.39
CA ASN A 80 22.18 5.59 -0.02
C ASN A 80 21.45 4.26 0.25
N LEU A 81 20.34 4.02 -0.43
CA LEU A 81 19.62 2.75 -0.31
C LEU A 81 20.56 1.62 -0.78
N PRO A 82 20.86 0.62 0.08
CA PRO A 82 21.73 -0.48 -0.30
C PRO A 82 21.18 -1.29 -1.46
N ASP A 83 22.04 -1.85 -2.29
CA ASP A 83 21.66 -2.86 -3.28
C ASP A 83 20.95 -4.02 -2.60
N GLY A 84 19.89 -4.55 -3.22
CA GLY A 84 19.03 -5.56 -2.61
C GLY A 84 18.14 -5.02 -1.49
N SER A 85 17.79 -3.75 -1.51
CA SER A 85 16.91 -3.13 -0.51
C SER A 85 15.73 -2.43 -1.14
N SER A 86 14.64 -2.34 -0.36
CA SER A 86 13.39 -1.68 -0.75
C SER A 86 13.01 -0.57 0.23
N ALA A 87 12.11 0.30 -0.18
CA ALA A 87 11.49 1.30 0.69
C ALA A 87 10.15 1.74 0.11
N GLU A 88 9.24 2.20 0.96
CA GLU A 88 8.07 2.94 0.52
C GLU A 88 8.37 4.42 0.40
N ASN A 89 7.72 5.07 -0.55
CA ASN A 89 8.00 6.44 -0.89
C ASN A 89 6.75 7.17 -1.40
N LEU A 90 6.73 8.49 -1.29
CA LEU A 90 5.66 9.35 -1.77
C LEU A 90 6.19 10.43 -2.71
N SER A 91 5.37 10.78 -3.70
CA SER A 91 5.39 12.08 -4.34
C SER A 91 4.32 12.95 -3.68
N LEU A 92 4.70 14.15 -3.26
CA LEU A 92 3.81 15.11 -2.63
C LEU A 92 3.63 16.35 -3.50
N ASP A 93 2.50 17.04 -3.36
CA ASP A 93 2.31 18.37 -3.92
C ASP A 93 3.03 19.44 -3.09
N VAL A 94 3.01 20.69 -3.54
CA VAL A 94 3.63 21.83 -2.83
C VAL A 94 3.01 22.10 -1.46
N ASN A 95 1.79 21.61 -1.21
CA ASN A 95 1.08 21.71 0.05
C ASN A 95 1.30 20.51 0.97
N GLY A 96 2.16 19.55 0.59
CA GLY A 96 2.44 18.32 1.33
C GLY A 96 1.33 17.27 1.25
N ARG A 97 0.45 17.33 0.23
CA ARG A 97 -0.59 16.34 -0.01
C ARG A 97 -0.02 15.20 -0.84
N ILE A 98 -0.56 14.01 -0.65
CA ILE A 98 -0.10 12.80 -1.35
C ILE A 98 -0.61 12.84 -2.78
N GLU A 99 0.31 12.82 -3.75
CA GLU A 99 0.00 12.62 -5.17
C GLU A 99 0.16 11.14 -5.54
N HIS A 100 1.28 10.52 -5.16
CA HIS A 100 1.54 9.11 -5.45
C HIS A 100 2.15 8.42 -4.24
N HIS A 101 1.84 7.13 -4.09
CA HIS A 101 2.53 6.18 -3.23
C HIS A 101 3.11 5.07 -4.09
N PHE A 102 4.32 4.66 -3.79
CA PHE A 102 4.99 3.57 -4.49
C PHE A 102 5.98 2.84 -3.60
N VAL A 103 6.21 1.58 -3.92
CA VAL A 103 7.28 0.79 -3.33
C VAL A 103 8.42 0.75 -4.33
N GLN A 104 9.62 1.07 -3.90
CA GLN A 104 10.84 0.97 -4.71
C GLN A 104 11.75 -0.13 -4.19
N THR A 105 12.44 -0.81 -5.10
CA THR A 105 13.48 -1.81 -4.82
C THR A 105 14.68 -1.50 -5.70
N ASP A 106 15.83 -1.31 -5.09
CA ASP A 106 17.08 -1.14 -5.84
C ASP A 106 17.84 -2.46 -5.88
N LEU A 107 18.11 -2.94 -7.09
CA LEU A 107 18.77 -4.23 -7.29
C LEU A 107 19.58 -4.22 -8.61
N ASP A 108 20.84 -4.63 -8.55
CA ASP A 108 21.72 -4.78 -9.68
C ASP A 108 21.78 -3.54 -10.60
N GLY A 109 21.79 -2.34 -9.99
CA GLY A 109 21.89 -1.07 -10.71
C GLY A 109 20.60 -0.58 -11.37
N VAL A 110 19.46 -1.20 -11.07
CA VAL A 110 18.12 -0.78 -11.50
C VAL A 110 17.22 -0.57 -10.28
N THR A 111 16.49 0.54 -10.25
CA THR A 111 15.44 0.75 -9.27
C THR A 111 14.10 0.39 -9.90
N TYR A 112 13.48 -0.68 -9.39
CA TYR A 112 12.12 -1.04 -9.74
C TYR A 112 11.15 -0.31 -8.82
N ILE A 113 10.07 0.20 -9.40
CA ILE A 113 8.99 0.88 -8.66
C ILE A 113 7.67 0.23 -9.04
N ASP A 114 6.84 -0.11 -8.05
CA ASP A 114 5.47 -0.50 -8.33
C ASP A 114 4.47 0.38 -7.57
N THR A 115 3.37 0.66 -8.23
CA THR A 115 2.30 1.51 -7.73
C THR A 115 0.93 1.00 -8.17
N GLU A 116 -0.13 1.66 -7.70
CA GLU A 116 -1.49 1.39 -8.18
C GLU A 116 -1.58 1.64 -9.69
N ARG A 117 -2.27 0.76 -10.41
CA ARG A 117 -2.37 0.83 -11.87
C ARG A 117 -2.84 2.18 -12.38
N ALA A 118 -3.90 2.72 -11.76
CA ALA A 118 -4.48 4.00 -12.18
C ALA A 118 -3.51 5.19 -11.99
N ALA A 119 -2.61 5.10 -11.00
CA ALA A 119 -1.63 6.14 -10.71
C ALA A 119 -0.33 6.02 -11.54
N GLY A 120 -0.10 4.85 -12.14
CA GLY A 120 1.15 4.53 -12.83
C GLY A 120 1.55 5.46 -13.96
N PRO A 121 0.68 5.74 -14.95
CA PRO A 121 0.98 6.64 -16.05
C PRO A 121 1.30 8.06 -15.61
N ASP A 122 0.58 8.58 -14.61
CA ASP A 122 0.82 9.91 -14.05
C ASP A 122 2.15 9.96 -13.29
N LEU A 123 2.46 8.93 -12.49
CA LEU A 123 3.75 8.80 -11.83
C LEU A 123 4.89 8.75 -12.85
N LEU A 124 4.79 7.93 -13.91
CA LEU A 124 5.80 7.87 -14.98
C LEU A 124 5.99 9.22 -15.66
N SER A 125 4.89 9.91 -15.96
CA SER A 125 4.91 11.25 -16.56
C SER A 125 5.61 12.26 -15.63
N PHE A 126 5.29 12.23 -14.34
CA PHE A 126 5.97 13.06 -13.33
C PHE A 126 7.46 12.76 -13.28
N LEU A 127 7.85 11.50 -13.16
CA LEU A 127 9.26 11.09 -13.10
C LEU A 127 10.01 11.55 -14.34
N LYS A 128 9.49 11.32 -15.54
CA LYS A 128 10.11 11.78 -16.81
C LYS A 128 10.31 13.29 -16.88
N LYS A 129 9.33 14.07 -16.38
CA LYS A 129 9.44 15.54 -16.32
C LYS A 129 10.51 16.02 -15.34
N MET A 130 10.79 15.24 -14.29
CA MET A 130 11.72 15.61 -13.23
C MET A 130 13.15 15.13 -13.46
N VAL A 131 13.44 14.44 -14.55
CA VAL A 131 14.81 13.98 -14.87
C VAL A 131 15.78 15.16 -15.08
N PHE A 132 15.37 16.20 -15.79
CA PHE A 132 16.22 17.36 -16.17
C PHE A 132 17.61 16.92 -16.67
N TRP A 133 18.66 17.08 -15.83
CA TRP A 133 20.04 16.78 -16.14
C TRP A 133 20.56 15.50 -15.47
N ALA A 134 19.73 14.85 -14.66
CA ALA A 134 20.12 13.65 -13.93
C ALA A 134 20.32 12.47 -14.91
N LYS A 135 21.33 11.65 -14.63
CA LYS A 135 21.54 10.38 -15.33
C LYS A 135 20.60 9.32 -14.75
N ALA A 136 19.33 9.47 -15.06
CA ALA A 136 18.25 8.57 -14.66
C ALA A 136 17.27 8.40 -15.82
N GLU A 137 16.87 7.17 -16.12
CA GLU A 137 16.01 6.83 -17.25
C GLU A 137 14.78 6.04 -16.78
N PRO A 138 13.70 6.72 -16.37
CA PRO A 138 12.45 6.05 -15.98
C PRO A 138 11.69 5.55 -17.21
N ARG A 139 11.30 4.26 -17.17
CA ARG A 139 10.48 3.61 -18.18
C ARG A 139 9.40 2.74 -17.53
N GLU A 140 8.35 2.45 -18.25
CA GLU A 140 7.45 1.37 -17.89
C GLU A 140 8.18 0.02 -18.01
N ALA A 141 7.91 -0.89 -17.09
CA ALA A 141 8.38 -2.26 -17.08
C ALA A 141 7.17 -3.22 -17.20
N ASP A 142 6.54 -3.19 -18.36
CA ASP A 142 5.38 -4.01 -18.70
C ASP A 142 5.73 -5.50 -18.92
N ASP A 143 7.00 -5.77 -19.03
CA ASP A 143 7.62 -7.10 -19.16
C ASP A 143 7.69 -7.89 -17.85
N VAL A 144 7.38 -7.26 -16.71
CA VAL A 144 7.36 -7.92 -15.40
C VAL A 144 5.96 -7.93 -14.77
N ALA A 145 5.75 -8.85 -13.83
CA ALA A 145 4.52 -8.99 -13.07
C ALA A 145 4.83 -9.23 -11.59
N VAL A 146 3.89 -8.87 -10.72
CA VAL A 146 4.00 -9.07 -9.27
C VAL A 146 3.07 -10.20 -8.85
N LEU A 147 3.61 -11.18 -8.14
CA LEU A 147 2.86 -12.13 -7.32
C LEU A 147 3.17 -11.83 -5.84
N THR A 148 2.19 -11.99 -4.97
CA THR A 148 2.45 -11.87 -3.52
C THR A 148 2.26 -13.23 -2.87
N VAL A 149 3.24 -13.64 -2.06
CA VAL A 149 3.17 -14.82 -1.19
C VAL A 149 3.13 -14.32 0.24
N LEU A 150 2.10 -14.71 0.98
CA LEU A 150 1.94 -14.25 2.38
C LEU A 150 1.40 -15.36 3.29
N GLY A 151 1.69 -15.24 4.58
CA GLY A 151 1.28 -16.17 5.61
C GLY A 151 2.43 -16.75 6.43
N SER A 152 2.12 -17.48 7.51
CA SER A 152 3.13 -18.03 8.42
C SER A 152 4.16 -18.91 7.72
N ASP A 153 3.76 -19.63 6.69
CA ASP A 153 4.59 -20.59 5.95
C ASP A 153 5.20 -20.01 4.66
N ALA A 154 4.99 -18.70 4.38
CA ALA A 154 5.40 -18.06 3.13
C ALA A 154 6.90 -18.24 2.83
N ALA A 155 7.78 -18.05 3.82
CA ALA A 155 9.23 -18.24 3.64
C ALA A 155 9.59 -19.71 3.28
N SER A 156 8.93 -20.68 3.91
CA SER A 156 9.11 -22.11 3.61
C SER A 156 8.63 -22.47 2.20
N VAL A 157 7.53 -21.87 1.76
CA VAL A 157 7.03 -22.06 0.39
C VAL A 157 8.01 -21.48 -0.63
N LEU A 158 8.54 -20.30 -0.38
CA LEU A 158 9.55 -19.66 -1.25
C LEU A 158 10.80 -20.51 -1.35
N ASP A 159 11.32 -21.03 -0.24
CA ASP A 159 12.48 -21.92 -0.23
C ASP A 159 12.25 -23.19 -1.05
N LYS A 160 11.10 -23.87 -0.85
CA LYS A 160 10.70 -25.04 -1.67
C LYS A 160 10.54 -24.72 -3.15
N ALA A 161 10.10 -23.50 -3.46
CA ALA A 161 10.02 -23.02 -4.84
C ALA A 161 11.38 -22.59 -5.41
N GLY A 162 12.47 -22.64 -4.63
CA GLY A 162 13.81 -22.20 -5.03
C GLY A 162 13.92 -20.68 -5.13
N VAL A 163 13.14 -19.93 -4.35
CA VAL A 163 13.18 -18.47 -4.28
C VAL A 163 13.89 -18.06 -2.98
N PRO A 164 14.97 -17.27 -3.05
CA PRO A 164 15.77 -16.91 -1.87
C PRO A 164 15.05 -15.83 -1.02
N ALA A 165 14.19 -16.26 -0.08
CA ALA A 165 13.38 -15.36 0.74
C ALA A 165 14.28 -14.46 1.62
N PRO A 166 14.20 -13.12 1.52
CA PRO A 166 14.95 -12.20 2.36
C PRO A 166 14.55 -12.31 3.84
N SER A 167 15.52 -12.31 4.76
CA SER A 167 15.27 -12.33 6.21
C SER A 167 14.81 -10.98 6.74
N GLU A 168 15.36 -9.89 6.18
CA GLU A 168 15.08 -8.53 6.61
C GLU A 168 13.84 -7.96 5.90
N ILE A 169 13.02 -7.21 6.64
CA ILE A 169 11.93 -6.44 6.03
C ILE A 169 12.54 -5.38 5.11
N TYR A 170 11.94 -5.21 3.94
CA TYR A 170 12.46 -4.44 2.82
C TYR A 170 13.76 -4.98 2.20
N GLY A 171 14.28 -6.13 2.64
CA GLY A 171 15.31 -6.84 1.91
C GLY A 171 14.77 -7.37 0.59
N ALA A 172 15.64 -7.44 -0.43
CA ALA A 172 15.35 -8.01 -1.73
C ALA A 172 16.50 -8.92 -2.21
N SER A 173 16.16 -9.96 -2.96
CA SER A 173 17.12 -10.90 -3.54
C SER A 173 16.76 -11.22 -4.97
N ALA A 174 17.75 -11.31 -5.86
CA ALA A 174 17.55 -11.74 -7.23
C ALA A 174 17.05 -13.22 -7.28
N ILE A 175 16.26 -13.53 -8.30
CA ILE A 175 15.75 -14.88 -8.55
C ILE A 175 16.43 -15.45 -9.81
N ASP A 176 16.86 -16.69 -9.73
CA ASP A 176 17.38 -17.40 -10.89
C ASP A 176 16.35 -17.48 -12.01
N GLY A 177 16.74 -17.08 -13.22
CA GLY A 177 15.82 -16.99 -14.36
C GLY A 177 15.17 -15.61 -14.55
N GLY A 178 15.52 -14.64 -13.72
CA GLY A 178 15.11 -13.23 -13.82
C GLY A 178 14.04 -12.82 -12.82
N GLY A 179 14.10 -11.54 -12.44
CA GLY A 179 13.23 -10.98 -11.42
C GLY A 179 13.85 -11.00 -10.02
N PHE A 180 13.05 -10.71 -9.02
CA PHE A 180 13.49 -10.64 -7.63
C PHE A 180 12.34 -10.94 -6.67
N VAL A 181 12.67 -11.28 -5.43
CA VAL A 181 11.75 -11.33 -4.31
C VAL A 181 12.11 -10.25 -3.30
N ARG A 182 11.11 -9.59 -2.71
CA ARG A 182 11.31 -8.66 -1.60
C ARG A 182 10.37 -8.98 -0.44
N ARG A 183 10.82 -8.75 0.78
CA ARG A 183 9.98 -8.89 1.97
C ARG A 183 9.32 -7.57 2.33
N MET A 184 8.00 -7.60 2.51
CA MET A 184 7.20 -6.43 2.84
C MET A 184 6.71 -6.48 4.30
N PRO A 185 6.54 -5.32 4.97
CA PRO A 185 6.03 -5.27 6.34
C PRO A 185 4.49 -5.46 6.42
N TRP A 186 3.79 -5.49 5.28
CA TRP A 186 2.33 -5.53 5.20
C TRP A 186 1.85 -6.45 4.05
N PRO A 187 0.64 -7.01 4.16
CA PRO A 187 -0.33 -6.95 5.25
C PRO A 187 0.04 -7.78 6.49
N GLY A 188 1.26 -8.16 6.65
CA GLY A 188 1.85 -8.86 7.78
C GLY A 188 3.33 -9.05 7.53
N GLN A 189 4.12 -9.31 8.58
CA GLN A 189 5.58 -9.40 8.48
C GLN A 189 6.10 -10.57 7.63
N ASN A 190 5.23 -11.53 7.29
CA ASN A 190 5.55 -12.65 6.41
C ASN A 190 4.88 -12.47 5.03
N SER A 191 5.02 -11.29 4.47
CA SER A 191 4.56 -10.94 3.12
C SER A 191 5.76 -10.76 2.20
N TYR A 192 5.72 -11.40 1.03
CA TYR A 192 6.77 -11.34 0.03
C TYR A 192 6.18 -11.05 -1.34
N ASP A 193 6.69 -10.01 -2.00
CA ASP A 193 6.38 -9.77 -3.41
C ASP A 193 7.44 -10.44 -4.27
N VAL A 194 7.00 -11.29 -5.18
CA VAL A 194 7.81 -12.01 -6.17
C VAL A 194 7.58 -11.32 -7.51
N VAL A 195 8.55 -10.54 -7.94
CA VAL A 195 8.54 -9.80 -9.21
C VAL A 195 9.26 -10.63 -10.26
N ILE A 196 8.56 -11.03 -11.29
CA ILE A 196 8.99 -12.04 -12.26
C ILE A 196 8.72 -11.61 -13.70
N PRO A 197 9.38 -12.18 -14.71
CA PRO A 197 9.01 -11.94 -16.11
C PRO A 197 7.54 -12.29 -16.34
N ARG A 198 6.76 -11.34 -16.87
CA ARG A 198 5.31 -11.48 -17.09
C ARG A 198 4.95 -12.69 -17.96
N ALA A 199 5.80 -13.01 -18.93
CA ALA A 199 5.59 -14.17 -19.81
C ALA A 199 5.56 -15.52 -19.06
N HIS A 200 6.15 -15.57 -17.84
CA HIS A 200 6.24 -16.78 -17.02
C HIS A 200 5.30 -16.76 -15.80
N ILE A 201 4.35 -15.82 -15.73
CA ILE A 201 3.49 -15.66 -14.55
C ILE A 201 2.72 -16.94 -14.19
N THR A 202 2.20 -17.66 -15.17
CA THR A 202 1.46 -18.91 -14.94
C THR A 202 2.38 -20.00 -14.38
N GLU A 203 3.58 -20.15 -14.92
CA GLU A 203 4.58 -21.09 -14.44
C GLU A 203 4.96 -20.81 -12.98
N TRP A 204 5.25 -19.55 -12.66
CA TRP A 204 5.60 -19.12 -11.31
C TRP A 204 4.46 -19.30 -10.30
N PHE A 205 3.24 -18.93 -10.67
CA PHE A 205 2.06 -19.14 -9.82
C PHE A 205 1.86 -20.62 -9.49
N LEU A 206 1.94 -21.49 -10.49
CA LEU A 206 1.80 -22.93 -10.31
C LEU A 206 2.96 -23.52 -9.48
N ARG A 207 4.19 -23.06 -9.69
CA ARG A 207 5.36 -23.43 -8.90
C ARG A 207 5.21 -23.10 -7.42
N LEU A 208 4.73 -21.90 -7.10
CA LEU A 208 4.46 -21.46 -5.71
C LEU A 208 3.30 -22.25 -5.10
N ARG A 209 2.23 -22.52 -5.87
CA ARG A 209 1.14 -23.38 -5.45
C ARG A 209 1.63 -24.81 -5.13
N ASP A 210 2.40 -25.40 -6.02
CA ASP A 210 2.89 -26.77 -5.86
C ASP A 210 3.94 -26.87 -4.72
N ALA A 211 4.58 -25.76 -4.36
CA ALA A 211 5.41 -25.63 -3.16
C ALA A 211 4.61 -25.50 -1.85
N GLY A 212 3.27 -25.31 -1.93
CA GLY A 212 2.36 -25.32 -0.79
C GLY A 212 1.61 -24.03 -0.53
N ALA A 213 1.69 -23.01 -1.41
CA ALA A 213 0.84 -21.82 -1.30
C ALA A 213 -0.57 -22.08 -1.83
N ALA A 214 -1.60 -21.82 -1.04
CA ALA A 214 -2.98 -21.86 -1.52
C ALA A 214 -3.24 -20.70 -2.51
N PRO A 215 -3.92 -20.94 -3.65
CA PRO A 215 -4.41 -19.84 -4.48
C PRO A 215 -5.36 -18.94 -3.70
N ALA A 216 -5.11 -17.63 -3.72
CA ALA A 216 -6.00 -16.64 -3.13
C ALA A 216 -6.13 -15.43 -4.04
N GLY A 217 -7.26 -14.74 -3.97
CA GLY A 217 -7.51 -13.55 -4.76
C GLY A 217 -7.24 -12.24 -4.02
N THR A 218 -7.48 -11.14 -4.71
CA THR A 218 -7.26 -9.79 -4.16
C THR A 218 -8.19 -9.48 -2.98
N TRP A 219 -9.35 -10.17 -2.85
CA TRP A 219 -10.19 -10.04 -1.67
C TRP A 219 -9.45 -10.44 -0.38
N ALA A 220 -8.73 -11.57 -0.41
CA ALA A 220 -7.95 -12.00 0.76
C ALA A 220 -6.85 -10.99 1.09
N PHE A 221 -6.13 -10.49 0.08
CA PHE A 221 -5.11 -9.45 0.26
C PHE A 221 -5.69 -8.16 0.87
N ASP A 222 -6.81 -7.68 0.31
CA ASP A 222 -7.42 -6.43 0.77
C ASP A 222 -8.03 -6.54 2.17
N ALA A 223 -8.61 -7.69 2.54
CA ALA A 223 -9.11 -7.91 3.90
C ALA A 223 -7.99 -7.77 4.95
N LEU A 224 -6.86 -8.43 4.72
CA LEU A 224 -5.70 -8.36 5.61
C LEU A 224 -5.00 -6.99 5.57
N ARG A 225 -4.99 -6.32 4.41
CA ARG A 225 -4.48 -4.95 4.28
C ARG A 225 -5.32 -3.96 5.08
N VAL A 226 -6.64 -4.07 5.01
CA VAL A 226 -7.58 -3.21 5.76
C VAL A 226 -7.41 -3.43 7.25
N GLU A 227 -7.34 -4.68 7.72
CA GLU A 227 -7.05 -5.01 9.11
C GLU A 227 -5.74 -4.39 9.59
N SER A 228 -4.70 -4.44 8.77
CA SER A 228 -3.39 -3.84 9.08
C SER A 228 -3.31 -2.32 8.90
N LEU A 229 -4.44 -1.64 8.66
CA LEU A 229 -4.54 -0.18 8.49
C LEU A 229 -3.65 0.34 7.35
N ARG A 230 -3.46 -0.44 6.29
CA ARG A 230 -2.62 -0.06 5.16
C ARG A 230 -3.45 0.57 4.05
N PRO A 231 -3.35 1.90 3.81
CA PRO A 231 -4.17 2.57 2.81
C PRO A 231 -3.68 2.37 1.38
N ARG A 232 -4.60 2.50 0.43
CA ARG A 232 -4.34 2.66 -1.02
C ARG A 232 -4.65 4.09 -1.43
N VAL A 233 -3.73 4.74 -2.13
CA VAL A 233 -3.94 6.11 -2.65
C VAL A 233 -5.07 6.11 -3.67
N GLY A 234 -5.97 7.09 -3.54
CA GLY A 234 -7.15 7.23 -4.40
C GLY A 234 -8.36 6.40 -3.97
N VAL A 235 -8.16 5.37 -3.12
CA VAL A 235 -9.24 4.57 -2.52
C VAL A 235 -9.48 5.00 -1.08
N ASP A 236 -8.46 4.86 -0.23
CA ASP A 236 -8.51 5.18 1.20
C ASP A 236 -8.10 6.63 1.47
N THR A 237 -7.60 7.34 0.46
CA THR A 237 -7.19 8.74 0.53
C THR A 237 -8.01 9.60 -0.43
N ASP A 238 -7.96 10.91 -0.25
CA ASP A 238 -8.48 11.92 -1.16
C ASP A 238 -7.38 12.92 -1.55
N GLU A 239 -7.69 13.85 -2.45
CA GLU A 239 -6.77 14.88 -2.96
C GLU A 239 -6.27 15.87 -1.89
N LYS A 240 -6.78 15.79 -0.67
CA LYS A 240 -6.36 16.64 0.47
C LYS A 240 -5.54 15.89 1.50
N THR A 241 -5.42 14.58 1.35
CA THR A 241 -4.78 13.72 2.33
C THR A 241 -3.27 14.02 2.44
N ILE A 242 -2.81 14.17 3.67
CA ILE A 242 -1.39 14.35 4.01
C ILE A 242 -0.82 13.08 4.67
N PRO A 243 0.49 12.82 4.60
CA PRO A 243 1.09 11.58 5.11
C PRO A 243 0.80 11.27 6.59
N HIS A 244 0.66 12.32 7.41
CA HIS A 244 0.33 12.18 8.84
C HIS A 244 -1.05 11.56 9.10
N GLU A 245 -2.00 11.76 8.19
CA GLU A 245 -3.36 11.22 8.34
C GLU A 245 -3.42 9.71 8.15
N VAL A 246 -2.45 9.13 7.43
CA VAL A 246 -2.44 7.74 6.99
C VAL A 246 -1.20 6.96 7.45
N ARG A 247 -0.53 7.42 8.51
CA ARG A 247 0.60 6.73 9.18
C ARG A 247 1.82 6.49 8.28
N TRP A 248 2.08 7.35 7.30
CA TRP A 248 3.24 7.23 6.42
C TRP A 248 4.44 8.08 6.85
N ILE A 249 4.37 8.73 8.02
CA ILE A 249 5.52 9.45 8.58
C ILE A 249 6.47 8.46 9.24
N GLY A 250 7.74 8.56 8.91
CA GLY A 250 8.82 7.73 9.44
C GLY A 250 9.82 7.31 8.35
N SER A 251 10.97 6.87 8.79
CA SER A 251 11.99 6.23 7.96
C SER A 251 11.54 4.85 7.46
N ALA A 252 12.27 4.25 6.53
CA ALA A 252 12.02 2.87 6.10
C ALA A 252 12.13 1.88 7.27
N ALA A 253 13.03 2.11 8.23
CA ALA A 253 13.15 1.27 9.44
C ALA A 253 11.92 1.36 10.36
N GLU A 254 11.16 2.44 10.27
CA GLU A 254 9.89 2.64 10.99
C GLU A 254 8.67 2.29 10.12
N PHE A 255 8.89 1.68 8.95
CA PHE A 255 7.87 1.34 7.96
C PHE A 255 7.09 2.55 7.43
N GLY A 256 7.72 3.74 7.49
CA GLY A 256 7.19 4.97 6.94
C GLY A 256 7.61 5.19 5.48
N ALA A 257 6.96 6.14 4.85
CA ALA A 257 7.26 6.59 3.48
C ALA A 257 7.77 8.04 3.42
N VAL A 258 7.92 8.71 4.57
CA VAL A 258 8.40 10.10 4.69
C VAL A 258 9.48 10.20 5.75
N HIS A 259 10.72 10.42 5.32
CA HIS A 259 11.84 10.60 6.24
C HIS A 259 11.93 12.05 6.69
N LEU A 260 11.80 12.29 8.00
CA LEU A 260 11.73 13.67 8.55
C LEU A 260 13.06 14.41 8.53
N GLU A 261 14.18 13.71 8.62
CA GLU A 261 15.52 14.29 8.72
C GLU A 261 16.29 14.35 7.40
N LYS A 262 15.64 14.01 6.27
CA LYS A 262 16.29 14.11 4.96
C LYS A 262 16.35 15.55 4.45
N GLY A 263 17.17 15.78 3.40
CA GLY A 263 17.25 17.05 2.68
C GLY A 263 15.92 17.48 2.03
N CYS A 264 15.94 18.63 1.38
CA CYS A 264 14.73 19.23 0.79
C CYS A 264 14.03 18.31 -0.22
N TYR A 265 12.71 18.29 -0.16
CA TYR A 265 11.81 17.68 -1.13
C TYR A 265 10.51 18.48 -1.21
N ARG A 266 9.74 18.27 -2.29
CA ARG A 266 8.49 18.98 -2.52
C ARG A 266 7.47 18.69 -1.42
N GLY A 267 6.89 19.76 -0.84
CA GLY A 267 5.89 19.66 0.24
C GLY A 267 6.45 19.52 1.66
N GLN A 268 7.79 19.46 1.84
CA GLN A 268 8.44 19.27 3.14
C GLN A 268 8.05 20.31 4.19
N GLU A 269 7.83 21.56 3.81
CA GLU A 269 7.46 22.63 4.75
C GLU A 269 6.16 22.30 5.50
N THR A 270 5.14 21.83 4.78
CA THR A 270 3.87 21.40 5.40
C THR A 270 4.06 20.17 6.27
N VAL A 271 4.81 19.17 5.79
CA VAL A 271 5.14 17.97 6.57
C VAL A 271 5.80 18.35 7.90
N SER A 272 6.87 19.15 7.85
CA SER A 272 7.60 19.60 9.04
C SER A 272 6.73 20.45 9.97
N ARG A 273 5.90 21.33 9.43
CA ARG A 273 4.99 22.16 10.23
C ARG A 273 3.95 21.31 10.98
N VAL A 274 3.32 20.34 10.31
CA VAL A 274 2.34 19.45 10.96
C VAL A 274 3.03 18.58 12.00
N HIS A 275 4.21 18.06 11.66
CA HIS A 275 4.98 17.23 12.59
C HIS A 275 5.39 17.99 13.85
N ASN A 276 5.95 19.21 13.73
CA ASN A 276 6.55 19.93 14.85
C ASN A 276 5.53 20.76 15.67
N LEU A 277 4.50 21.31 15.03
CA LEU A 277 3.62 22.32 15.65
C LEU A 277 2.15 21.95 15.62
N GLY A 278 1.78 20.97 14.83
CA GLY A 278 0.40 20.61 14.57
C GLY A 278 0.01 19.20 14.98
N ARG A 279 -1.23 18.88 14.63
CA ARG A 279 -1.75 17.51 14.56
C ARG A 279 -2.53 17.39 13.27
N PRO A 280 -2.55 16.24 12.61
CA PRO A 280 -3.34 16.07 11.40
C PRO A 280 -4.83 16.35 11.69
N PRO A 281 -5.57 16.93 10.75
CA PRO A 281 -6.99 17.24 10.95
C PRO A 281 -7.85 15.98 11.00
N ARG A 282 -7.40 14.92 10.33
CA ARG A 282 -8.06 13.61 10.25
C ARG A 282 -7.05 12.52 10.61
N HIS A 283 -7.55 11.31 10.80
CA HIS A 283 -6.74 10.09 10.89
C HIS A 283 -7.45 8.92 10.25
N LEU A 284 -6.66 8.00 9.71
CA LEU A 284 -7.13 6.72 9.22
C LEU A 284 -7.43 5.80 10.39
N VAL A 285 -8.65 5.24 10.39
CA VAL A 285 -9.12 4.28 11.39
C VAL A 285 -9.76 3.06 10.72
N LEU A 286 -9.85 1.97 11.46
CA LEU A 286 -10.67 0.82 11.13
C LEU A 286 -12.07 1.03 11.71
N LEU A 287 -13.09 0.78 10.89
CA LEU A 287 -14.49 0.72 11.32
C LEU A 287 -14.99 -0.71 11.27
N HIS A 288 -15.72 -1.12 12.31
CA HIS A 288 -16.58 -2.29 12.27
C HIS A 288 -17.96 -1.83 11.79
N LEU A 289 -18.51 -2.53 10.80
CA LEU A 289 -19.82 -2.23 10.22
C LEU A 289 -20.86 -3.22 10.70
N ASP A 290 -22.11 -2.77 10.86
CA ASP A 290 -23.21 -3.67 11.20
C ASP A 290 -23.49 -4.65 10.05
N GLY A 291 -23.17 -5.93 10.29
CA GLY A 291 -23.38 -7.01 9.34
C GLY A 291 -24.84 -7.39 9.08
N SER A 292 -25.77 -6.93 9.94
CA SER A 292 -27.21 -7.23 9.82
C SER A 292 -27.96 -6.26 8.89
N ALA A 293 -27.33 -5.18 8.44
CA ALA A 293 -27.93 -4.22 7.52
C ALA A 293 -28.19 -4.84 6.13
N ASP A 294 -29.30 -4.46 5.50
CA ASP A 294 -29.73 -4.97 4.18
C ASP A 294 -28.82 -4.55 3.01
N GLY A 295 -27.80 -3.75 3.27
CA GLY A 295 -26.85 -3.26 2.25
C GLY A 295 -25.47 -3.05 2.82
N ARG A 296 -24.51 -2.80 1.93
CA ARG A 296 -23.15 -2.39 2.29
C ARG A 296 -22.90 -0.97 1.81
N PRO A 297 -22.18 -0.16 2.58
CA PRO A 297 -21.71 1.13 2.09
C PRO A 297 -20.66 0.94 1.01
N SER A 298 -20.44 1.98 0.22
CA SER A 298 -19.44 2.01 -0.84
C SER A 298 -18.23 2.87 -0.46
N THR A 299 -17.08 2.57 -1.07
CA THR A 299 -15.91 3.44 -1.01
C THR A 299 -16.29 4.88 -1.41
N GLY A 300 -15.88 5.85 -0.59
CA GLY A 300 -16.20 7.26 -0.81
C GLY A 300 -17.43 7.76 -0.08
N ASP A 301 -18.31 6.89 0.41
CA ASP A 301 -19.48 7.29 1.18
C ASP A 301 -19.09 8.09 2.42
N ALA A 302 -19.97 9.03 2.78
CA ALA A 302 -19.77 9.83 3.98
C ALA A 302 -19.97 8.97 5.24
N VAL A 303 -19.08 9.14 6.21
CA VAL A 303 -19.31 8.69 7.58
C VAL A 303 -19.96 9.83 8.35
N THR A 304 -21.09 9.56 9.02
CA THR A 304 -21.84 10.55 9.75
C THR A 304 -21.94 10.25 11.24
N ALA A 305 -22.11 11.29 12.04
CA ALA A 305 -22.43 11.22 13.47
C ALA A 305 -23.57 12.22 13.74
N GLY A 306 -24.72 11.71 14.19
CA GLY A 306 -25.92 12.54 14.39
C GLY A 306 -26.31 13.33 13.13
N GLY A 307 -26.22 12.71 11.95
CA GLY A 307 -26.56 13.30 10.66
C GLY A 307 -25.53 14.31 10.09
N ARG A 308 -24.38 14.51 10.75
CA ARG A 308 -23.32 15.41 10.27
C ARG A 308 -22.14 14.61 9.73
N SER A 309 -21.63 14.96 8.56
CA SER A 309 -20.43 14.31 7.99
C SER A 309 -19.19 14.55 8.87
N VAL A 310 -18.59 13.48 9.31
CA VAL A 310 -17.38 13.46 10.15
C VAL A 310 -16.18 12.80 9.45
N GLY A 311 -16.40 12.17 8.29
CA GLY A 311 -15.35 11.53 7.50
C GLY A 311 -15.88 10.90 6.22
N ARG A 312 -15.02 10.09 5.60
CA ARG A 312 -15.35 9.29 4.41
C ARG A 312 -14.82 7.88 4.53
N LEU A 313 -15.52 6.94 3.91
CA LEU A 313 -15.06 5.56 3.78
C LEU A 313 -13.96 5.44 2.69
N GLY A 314 -13.00 4.62 2.97
CA GLY A 314 -12.10 4.01 2.02
C GLY A 314 -12.59 2.61 1.62
N THR A 315 -11.70 1.64 1.63
CA THR A 315 -11.99 0.24 1.33
C THR A 315 -13.00 -0.33 2.32
N VAL A 316 -14.06 -0.95 1.79
CA VAL A 316 -15.06 -1.73 2.53
C VAL A 316 -14.92 -3.19 2.13
N ILE A 317 -14.82 -4.09 3.12
CA ILE A 317 -14.57 -5.51 2.84
C ILE A 317 -15.10 -6.41 3.96
N ASP A 318 -15.44 -7.66 3.62
CA ASP A 318 -15.78 -8.68 4.61
C ASP A 318 -14.52 -9.47 5.02
N HIS A 319 -14.18 -9.40 6.30
CA HIS A 319 -13.06 -10.10 6.92
C HIS A 319 -13.53 -11.40 7.59
N PHE A 320 -12.70 -12.46 7.54
CA PHE A 320 -13.10 -13.80 7.99
C PHE A 320 -13.35 -13.92 9.51
N GLU A 321 -12.74 -13.05 10.33
CA GLU A 321 -12.94 -13.00 11.79
C GLU A 321 -13.72 -11.76 12.23
N LEU A 322 -13.40 -10.59 11.65
CA LEU A 322 -13.95 -9.31 12.08
C LEU A 322 -15.31 -8.98 11.45
N GLY A 323 -15.76 -9.81 10.47
CA GLY A 323 -16.96 -9.51 9.70
C GLY A 323 -16.76 -8.31 8.77
N PRO A 324 -17.81 -7.52 8.49
CA PRO A 324 -17.69 -6.35 7.63
C PRO A 324 -16.87 -5.25 8.31
N ILE A 325 -15.78 -4.86 7.67
CA ILE A 325 -14.87 -3.79 8.13
C ILE A 325 -14.64 -2.76 7.03
N ALA A 326 -14.20 -1.57 7.41
CA ALA A 326 -13.80 -0.55 6.47
C ALA A 326 -12.64 0.31 7.00
N LEU A 327 -11.79 0.79 6.11
CA LEU A 327 -10.94 1.94 6.42
C LEU A 327 -11.75 3.24 6.29
N ALA A 328 -11.49 4.20 7.15
CA ALA A 328 -12.11 5.51 7.07
C ALA A 328 -11.15 6.63 7.48
N LEU A 329 -11.20 7.75 6.75
CA LEU A 329 -10.58 9.00 7.16
C LEU A 329 -11.59 9.80 7.98
N LEU A 330 -11.42 9.82 9.31
CA LEU A 330 -12.28 10.54 10.23
C LEU A 330 -11.63 11.81 10.76
N LYS A 331 -12.44 12.84 11.05
CA LYS A 331 -11.99 14.01 11.81
C LYS A 331 -11.41 13.55 13.15
N ARG A 332 -10.19 13.96 13.46
CA ARG A 332 -9.47 13.58 14.68
C ARG A 332 -10.22 13.90 15.99
N THR A 333 -11.11 14.87 15.95
CA THR A 333 -11.89 15.30 17.13
C THR A 333 -13.06 14.40 17.49
N ILE A 334 -13.33 13.36 16.70
CA ILE A 334 -14.42 12.41 16.96
C ILE A 334 -13.99 11.44 18.06
N PRO A 335 -14.72 11.37 19.19
CA PRO A 335 -14.47 10.39 20.23
C PRO A 335 -14.66 8.96 19.73
N VAL A 336 -13.90 8.02 20.30
CA VAL A 336 -13.93 6.59 19.87
C VAL A 336 -15.28 5.92 20.09
N ASP A 337 -16.02 6.34 21.13
CA ASP A 337 -17.34 5.83 21.51
C ASP A 337 -18.51 6.49 20.76
N THR A 338 -18.21 7.36 19.78
CA THR A 338 -19.23 8.02 18.97
C THR A 338 -19.97 7.00 18.12
N ALA A 339 -21.31 6.99 18.22
CA ALA A 339 -22.14 6.23 17.29
C ALA A 339 -22.04 6.84 15.88
N LEU A 340 -21.61 6.02 14.92
CA LEU A 340 -21.41 6.41 13.53
C LEU A 340 -22.39 5.69 12.62
N GLU A 341 -22.64 6.31 11.47
CA GLU A 341 -23.39 5.73 10.35
C GLU A 341 -22.54 5.82 9.07
N ALA A 342 -22.52 4.73 8.30
CA ALA A 342 -21.83 4.62 7.03
C ALA A 342 -22.77 4.02 5.98
N GLY A 343 -23.34 4.84 5.08
CA GLY A 343 -24.40 4.43 4.19
C GLY A 343 -25.58 3.85 4.99
N PRO A 344 -26.03 2.60 4.71
CA PRO A 344 -27.13 1.96 5.43
C PRO A 344 -26.71 1.31 6.75
N CYS A 345 -25.41 1.25 7.08
CA CYS A 345 -24.88 0.52 8.22
C CYS A 345 -24.60 1.44 9.40
N ALA A 346 -24.92 0.98 10.62
CA ALA A 346 -24.29 1.48 11.82
C ALA A 346 -22.79 1.10 11.80
N ALA A 347 -21.94 1.97 12.36
CA ALA A 347 -20.51 1.73 12.40
C ALA A 347 -19.92 2.14 13.76
N SER A 348 -18.84 1.47 14.15
CA SER A 348 -18.07 1.78 15.36
C SER A 348 -16.59 1.81 15.03
N ILE A 349 -15.85 2.72 15.69
CA ILE A 349 -14.40 2.83 15.55
C ILE A 349 -13.76 1.68 16.34
N ASP A 350 -12.80 0.99 15.71
CA ASP A 350 -11.91 0.08 16.40
C ASP A 350 -10.95 0.89 17.29
N PRO A 351 -10.98 0.73 18.63
CA PRO A 351 -10.12 1.52 19.53
C PRO A 351 -8.62 1.38 19.25
N ASP A 352 -8.17 0.18 18.84
CA ASP A 352 -6.76 -0.11 18.57
C ASP A 352 -6.28 0.53 17.27
N SER A 353 -7.22 0.95 16.42
CA SER A 353 -6.94 1.68 15.20
C SER A 353 -6.64 3.16 15.39
N ILE A 354 -6.81 3.72 16.60
CA ILE A 354 -6.55 5.14 16.85
C ILE A 354 -5.07 5.37 17.09
N PRO A 355 -4.41 6.31 16.33
CA PRO A 355 -3.02 6.63 16.58
C PRO A 355 -2.80 7.24 17.98
N SER A 356 -1.78 6.76 18.71
CA SER A 356 -1.31 7.44 19.92
C SER A 356 -0.62 8.76 19.53
N TYR A 357 -0.99 9.85 20.19
CA TYR A 357 -0.39 11.17 20.03
C TYR A 357 0.34 11.63 21.30
N ASP A 358 0.72 10.69 22.17
CA ASP A 358 1.27 10.99 23.50
C ASP A 358 2.71 11.53 23.48
N ASP A 359 3.42 11.35 22.37
CA ASP A 359 4.74 11.98 22.19
C ASP A 359 4.57 13.49 21.98
N VAL A 360 4.78 14.24 23.06
CA VAL A 360 4.87 15.70 23.01
C VAL A 360 6.12 16.09 22.24
N GLN A 361 5.94 16.45 21.00
CA GLN A 361 7.05 16.85 20.14
C GLN A 361 7.75 18.11 20.70
N ALA A 362 9.09 18.14 20.62
CA ALA A 362 9.91 19.16 21.26
C ALA A 362 9.50 20.61 20.92
N GLY A 363 9.12 20.87 19.67
CA GLY A 363 8.64 22.17 19.21
C GLY A 363 7.30 22.58 19.85
N ARG A 364 6.41 21.62 20.11
CA ARG A 364 5.13 21.86 20.77
C ARG A 364 5.33 22.13 22.26
N ALA A 365 6.19 21.37 22.94
CA ALA A 365 6.55 21.61 24.32
C ALA A 365 7.14 23.03 24.51
N ALA A 366 7.93 23.53 23.55
CA ALA A 366 8.44 24.89 23.56
C ALA A 366 7.33 25.95 23.41
N VAL A 367 6.38 25.73 22.46
CA VAL A 367 5.25 26.65 22.26
C VAL A 367 4.29 26.65 23.45
N ASP A 368 4.01 25.50 24.04
CA ASP A 368 3.14 25.39 25.23
C ASP A 368 3.78 26.07 26.46
N ARG A 369 5.11 25.94 26.66
CA ARG A 369 5.85 26.69 27.67
C ARG A 369 5.76 28.21 27.46
N LEU A 370 5.87 28.68 26.21
CA LEU A 370 5.76 30.11 25.88
C LEU A 370 4.34 30.66 26.08
N ARG A 371 3.32 29.79 26.00
CA ARG A 371 1.91 30.14 26.22
C ARG A 371 1.43 29.93 27.66
N GLY A 372 2.32 29.46 28.55
CA GLY A 372 1.99 29.23 29.95
C GLY A 372 1.00 28.08 30.20
N ARG A 373 1.05 27.07 29.30
CA ARG A 373 0.27 25.84 29.43
C ARG A 373 1.16 24.66 29.76
#